data_51ad71bfa84c5c5475538ca572b934bd
#
_entry.id   51ad71bfa84c5c5475538ca572b934bd
#
_cell.length_a   1.000
_cell.length_b   1.000
_cell.length_c   1.000
_cell.angle_alpha   90.00
_cell.angle_beta   90.00
_cell.angle_gamma   90.00
#
_symmetry.space_group_name_H-M   'P 1'
#
loop_
_entity.id
_entity.type
_entity.pdbx_description
1 polymer ?
#
loop_
_entity_poly.entity_id
_entity_poly.type
_entity_poly.pdbx_seq_one_letter_code
_entity_poly.pdbx_strand_id
1 'polypeptide(L)'
;MSTDMIWVTFRKEGIHRYPAALTDPKLATGDEYDVSFLGHPHRHMFHFKVYLEVFHDDRDVEFIQFKRWLENLYNQGTLALDFKSCEMMADDLHGQISSKYTDRKIWIEVSEDGENGCLKQYA
;
A
#
# COMPACT_ATOMS: atom_id res chain seq x y z
N MET A 1 6.39 28.00 -2.77
CA MET A 1 6.34 27.08 -3.94
C MET A 1 5.38 25.94 -3.66
N SER A 2 4.55 25.61 -4.62
CA SER A 2 3.67 24.45 -4.50
C SER A 2 4.33 23.23 -5.13
N THR A 3 3.91 22.07 -4.68
CA THR A 3 4.22 20.79 -5.31
C THR A 3 2.91 20.25 -5.89
N ASP A 4 2.90 20.01 -7.17
CA ASP A 4 1.74 19.44 -7.83
C ASP A 4 1.89 17.94 -7.92
N MET A 5 0.82 17.22 -7.60
CA MET A 5 0.80 15.76 -7.63
C MET A 5 -0.46 15.27 -8.35
N ILE A 6 -0.29 14.27 -9.17
CA ILE A 6 -1.42 13.46 -9.62
C ILE A 6 -1.62 12.30 -8.65
N TRP A 7 -2.80 11.72 -8.61
CA TRP A 7 -3.01 10.53 -7.81
C TRP A 7 -3.92 9.54 -8.52
N VAL A 8 -3.73 8.27 -8.21
CA VAL A 8 -4.55 7.17 -8.71
C VAL A 8 -4.85 6.22 -7.56
N THR A 9 -5.93 5.48 -7.69
CA THR A 9 -6.28 4.42 -6.73
C THR A 9 -6.45 3.10 -7.46
N PHE A 10 -6.12 2.03 -6.76
CA PHE A 10 -6.43 0.68 -7.19
C PHE A 10 -6.58 -0.21 -5.96
N ARG A 11 -7.11 -1.39 -6.13
CA ARG A 11 -7.30 -2.32 -5.03
C ARG A 11 -6.92 -3.73 -5.44
N LYS A 12 -6.51 -4.54 -4.46
CA LYS A 12 -6.10 -5.91 -4.68
C LYS A 12 -6.39 -6.75 -3.45
N GLU A 13 -6.96 -7.94 -3.64
CA GLU A 13 -7.14 -8.87 -2.54
C GLU A 13 -5.79 -9.47 -2.14
N GLY A 14 -5.56 -9.62 -0.83
CA GLY A 14 -4.35 -10.23 -0.31
C GLY A 14 -4.61 -10.99 0.97
N ILE A 15 -3.70 -11.91 1.29
CA ILE A 15 -3.72 -12.69 2.52
C ILE A 15 -2.43 -12.42 3.27
N HIS A 16 -2.54 -12.06 4.53
CA HIS A 16 -1.38 -11.89 5.41
C HIS A 16 -1.72 -12.32 6.84
N ARG A 17 -0.73 -12.26 7.72
CA ARG A 17 -0.90 -12.52 9.14
C ARG A 17 0.07 -11.67 9.93
N TYR A 18 -0.25 -11.48 11.21
CA TYR A 18 0.60 -10.73 12.13
C TYR A 18 0.92 -11.62 13.35
N PRO A 19 2.01 -12.42 13.29
CA PRO A 19 2.32 -13.39 14.36
C PRO A 19 2.48 -12.76 15.74
N ALA A 20 2.98 -11.52 15.83
CA ALA A 20 3.16 -10.84 17.11
C ALA A 20 1.84 -10.63 17.87
N ALA A 21 0.71 -10.65 17.20
CA ALA A 21 -0.60 -10.55 17.84
C ALA A 21 -0.87 -11.73 18.80
N LEU A 22 -0.19 -12.86 18.60
CA LEU A 22 -0.32 -14.06 19.46
C LEU A 22 0.77 -14.14 20.51
N THR A 23 1.89 -13.43 20.37
CA THR A 23 3.07 -13.62 21.21
C THR A 23 3.54 -12.37 21.93
N ASP A 24 3.30 -11.17 21.38
CA ASP A 24 3.69 -9.91 22.02
C ASP A 24 2.77 -9.64 23.23
N PRO A 25 3.31 -9.51 24.46
CA PRO A 25 2.49 -9.28 25.65
C PRO A 25 1.60 -8.03 25.56
N LYS A 26 1.96 -7.05 24.75
CA LYS A 26 1.16 -5.84 24.56
C LYS A 26 -0.05 -6.07 23.66
N LEU A 27 -0.03 -7.13 22.85
CA LEU A 27 -1.03 -7.39 21.82
C LEU A 27 -1.77 -8.70 22.02
N ALA A 28 -1.13 -9.68 22.66
CA ALA A 28 -1.67 -11.05 22.84
C ALA A 28 -2.76 -11.06 23.91
N THR A 29 -3.90 -10.49 23.58
CA THR A 29 -5.06 -10.39 24.49
C THR A 29 -5.81 -11.72 24.66
N GLY A 30 -5.65 -12.65 23.72
CA GLY A 30 -6.43 -13.88 23.65
C GLY A 30 -7.86 -13.65 23.17
N ASP A 31 -8.23 -12.43 22.84
CA ASP A 31 -9.56 -12.06 22.38
C ASP A 31 -9.58 -12.00 20.85
N GLU A 32 -10.31 -12.93 20.23
CA GLU A 32 -10.42 -12.99 18.76
C GLU A 32 -11.13 -11.78 18.18
N TYR A 33 -11.94 -11.08 18.96
CA TYR A 33 -12.61 -9.85 18.52
C TYR A 33 -11.66 -8.66 18.48
N ASP A 34 -10.64 -8.66 19.33
CA ASP A 34 -9.65 -7.57 19.37
C ASP A 34 -8.60 -7.79 18.27
N VAL A 35 -7.40 -8.22 18.61
CA VAL A 35 -6.29 -8.34 17.64
C VAL A 35 -5.76 -9.77 17.49
N SER A 36 -6.21 -10.71 18.30
CA SER A 36 -5.66 -12.08 18.29
C SER A 36 -5.87 -12.77 16.94
N PHE A 37 -6.96 -12.48 16.23
CA PHE A 37 -7.23 -13.06 14.91
C PHE A 37 -6.12 -12.70 13.89
N LEU A 38 -5.42 -11.58 14.09
CA LEU A 38 -4.37 -11.13 13.17
C LEU A 38 -3.18 -12.09 13.12
N GLY A 39 -3.01 -12.93 14.15
CA GLY A 39 -1.94 -13.94 14.18
C GLY A 39 -2.16 -15.08 13.20
N HIS A 40 -3.37 -15.26 12.71
CA HIS A 40 -3.73 -16.29 11.74
C HIS A 40 -3.83 -15.68 10.34
N PRO A 41 -3.60 -16.46 9.27
CA PRO A 41 -3.79 -15.95 7.90
C PRO A 41 -5.22 -15.43 7.74
N HIS A 42 -5.35 -14.21 7.25
CA HIS A 42 -6.62 -13.56 7.02
C HIS A 42 -6.57 -12.72 5.74
N ARG A 43 -7.75 -12.48 5.18
CA ARG A 43 -7.91 -11.88 3.86
C ARG A 43 -8.45 -10.48 4.00
N HIS A 44 -7.88 -9.55 3.22
CA HIS A 44 -8.37 -8.19 3.10
C HIS A 44 -8.43 -7.78 1.64
N MET A 45 -9.26 -6.81 1.33
CA MET A 45 -9.15 -6.04 0.11
C MET A 45 -8.22 -4.85 0.42
N PHE A 46 -7.00 -4.90 -0.09
CA PHE A 46 -6.04 -3.81 0.09
C PHE A 46 -6.34 -2.70 -0.90
N HIS A 47 -6.47 -1.48 -0.40
CA HIS A 47 -6.67 -0.29 -1.20
C HIS A 47 -5.38 0.50 -1.23
N PHE A 48 -4.99 0.89 -2.43
CA PHE A 48 -3.78 1.67 -2.67
C PHE A 48 -4.17 3.03 -3.23
N LYS A 49 -3.54 4.08 -2.73
CA LYS A 49 -3.63 5.41 -3.30
C LYS A 49 -2.22 5.93 -3.45
N VAL A 50 -1.84 6.26 -4.68
CA VAL A 50 -0.47 6.66 -5.01
C VAL A 50 -0.52 8.08 -5.57
N TYR A 51 0.30 8.95 -4.98
CA TYR A 51 0.49 10.33 -5.42
C TYR A 51 1.88 10.43 -6.03
N LEU A 52 1.96 11.03 -7.20
CA LEU A 52 3.23 11.21 -7.92
C LEU A 52 3.41 12.67 -8.27
N GLU A 53 4.56 13.23 -7.89
CA GLU A 53 4.93 14.60 -8.24
C GLU A 53 5.01 14.78 -9.74
N VAL A 54 4.44 15.87 -10.24
CA VAL A 54 4.50 16.26 -11.64
C VAL A 54 5.06 17.68 -11.76
N PHE A 55 5.68 17.98 -12.90
CA PHE A 55 6.46 19.20 -13.06
C PHE A 55 5.82 20.21 -14.01
N HIS A 56 4.69 19.85 -14.63
CA HIS A 56 3.89 20.80 -15.41
C HIS A 56 2.44 20.34 -15.46
N ASP A 57 1.56 21.23 -15.91
CA ASP A 57 0.10 21.08 -15.77
C ASP A 57 -0.56 20.27 -16.88
N ASP A 58 0.17 19.93 -17.93
CA ASP A 58 -0.41 19.28 -19.10
C ASP A 58 0.10 17.84 -19.25
N ARG A 59 -0.36 16.97 -18.38
CA ARG A 59 -0.11 15.51 -18.46
C ARG A 59 1.36 15.16 -18.53
N ASP A 60 2.19 15.73 -17.65
CA ASP A 60 3.57 15.30 -17.47
C ASP A 60 3.64 13.78 -17.31
N VAL A 61 2.74 13.23 -16.49
CA VAL A 61 2.46 11.80 -16.43
C VAL A 61 0.96 11.62 -16.62
N GLU A 62 0.56 10.82 -17.60
CA GLU A 62 -0.85 10.56 -17.84
C GLU A 62 -1.35 9.55 -16.80
N PHE A 63 -2.35 9.92 -15.99
CA PHE A 63 -2.69 9.14 -14.80
C PHE A 63 -3.40 7.81 -15.11
N ILE A 64 -4.09 7.65 -16.23
CA ILE A 64 -4.67 6.35 -16.59
C ILE A 64 -3.57 5.36 -16.96
N GLN A 65 -2.57 5.80 -17.72
CA GLN A 65 -1.41 4.96 -18.04
C GLN A 65 -0.64 4.60 -16.78
N PHE A 66 -0.47 5.55 -15.86
CA PHE A 66 0.18 5.31 -14.58
C PHE A 66 -0.57 4.28 -13.76
N LYS A 67 -1.90 4.43 -13.66
CA LYS A 67 -2.75 3.47 -12.95
C LYS A 67 -2.65 2.06 -13.55
N ARG A 68 -2.69 1.93 -14.87
CA ARG A 68 -2.59 0.63 -15.54
C ARG A 68 -1.22 -0.02 -15.29
N TRP A 69 -0.17 0.78 -15.29
CA TRP A 69 1.16 0.28 -14.96
C TRP A 69 1.22 -0.23 -13.52
N LEU A 70 0.66 0.50 -12.57
CA LEU A 70 0.59 0.07 -11.17
C LEU A 70 -0.20 -1.22 -11.02
N GLU A 71 -1.38 -1.30 -11.64
CA GLU A 71 -2.20 -2.51 -11.60
C GLU A 71 -1.45 -3.73 -12.14
N ASN A 72 -0.64 -3.54 -13.17
CA ASN A 72 0.15 -4.63 -13.77
C ASN A 72 1.27 -5.13 -12.87
N LEU A 73 1.73 -4.34 -11.90
CA LEU A 73 2.69 -4.83 -10.90
C LEU A 73 2.08 -5.91 -10.02
N TYR A 74 0.76 -5.93 -9.90
CA TYR A 74 -0.01 -6.85 -9.06
C TYR A 74 -0.97 -7.70 -9.91
N ASN A 75 -0.49 -8.23 -11.03
CA ASN A 75 -1.34 -8.95 -12.00
C ASN A 75 -1.63 -10.40 -11.60
N GLN A 76 -1.12 -10.86 -10.49
CA GLN A 76 -1.46 -12.16 -9.91
C GLN A 76 -2.87 -12.09 -9.30
N GLY A 77 -3.47 -13.23 -9.00
CA GLY A 77 -4.74 -13.27 -8.32
C GLY A 77 -4.69 -12.66 -6.91
N THR A 78 -4.98 -13.46 -5.89
CA THR A 78 -4.83 -13.03 -4.49
C THR A 78 -3.35 -12.94 -4.13
N LEU A 79 -2.93 -11.82 -3.53
CA LEU A 79 -1.53 -11.62 -3.14
C LEU A 79 -1.19 -12.47 -1.91
N ALA A 80 -0.08 -13.18 -1.97
CA ALA A 80 0.48 -13.90 -0.83
C ALA A 80 1.47 -12.97 -0.13
N LEU A 81 1.04 -12.32 0.94
CA LEU A 81 1.79 -11.25 1.59
C LEU A 81 2.55 -11.71 2.83
N ASP A 82 2.37 -12.95 3.26
CA ASP A 82 2.96 -13.49 4.48
C ASP A 82 2.65 -12.59 5.68
N PHE A 83 3.66 -11.97 6.27
CA PHE A 83 3.52 -11.08 7.41
C PHE A 83 3.70 -9.61 7.05
N LYS A 84 3.58 -9.24 5.79
CA LYS A 84 3.76 -7.84 5.39
C LYS A 84 2.65 -6.95 5.92
N SER A 85 3.05 -5.86 6.56
CA SER A 85 2.16 -4.79 6.98
C SER A 85 1.85 -3.85 5.81
N CYS A 86 0.87 -2.97 6.00
CA CYS A 86 0.60 -1.91 5.01
C CYS A 86 1.84 -1.05 4.76
N GLU A 87 2.61 -0.74 5.81
CA GLU A 87 3.83 0.05 5.69
C GLU A 87 4.90 -0.65 4.85
N MET A 88 5.07 -1.95 5.04
CA MET A 88 6.01 -2.75 4.24
C MET A 88 5.58 -2.84 2.79
N MET A 89 4.28 -2.97 2.55
CA MET A 89 3.73 -2.99 1.19
C MET A 89 3.95 -1.64 0.48
N ALA A 90 3.81 -0.54 1.22
CA ALA A 90 4.09 0.80 0.68
C ALA A 90 5.56 0.95 0.28
N ASP A 91 6.49 0.48 1.12
CA ASP A 91 7.92 0.53 0.81
C ASP A 91 8.27 -0.29 -0.43
N ASP A 92 7.70 -1.49 -0.56
CA ASP A 92 7.91 -2.34 -1.74
C ASP A 92 7.43 -1.63 -3.01
N LEU A 93 6.24 -1.04 -2.94
CA LEU A 93 5.67 -0.32 -4.08
C LEU A 93 6.48 0.93 -4.42
N HIS A 94 6.92 1.68 -3.41
CA HIS A 94 7.79 2.84 -3.62
C HIS A 94 9.07 2.46 -4.37
N GLY A 95 9.69 1.35 -4.01
CA GLY A 95 10.90 0.89 -4.70
C GLY A 95 10.67 0.70 -6.20
N GLN A 96 9.52 0.17 -6.57
CA GLN A 96 9.18 -0.04 -7.99
C GLN A 96 8.85 1.27 -8.70
N ILE A 97 8.10 2.15 -8.05
CA ILE A 97 7.73 3.45 -8.65
C ILE A 97 8.96 4.32 -8.85
N SER A 98 9.82 4.42 -7.83
CA SER A 98 11.00 5.28 -7.88
C SER A 98 12.03 4.80 -8.92
N SER A 99 12.04 3.53 -9.25
CA SER A 99 12.90 3.00 -10.32
C SER A 99 12.47 3.47 -11.71
N LYS A 100 11.17 3.69 -11.91
CA LYS A 100 10.63 4.16 -13.19
C LYS A 100 10.51 5.68 -13.24
N TYR A 101 10.09 6.29 -12.15
CA TYR A 101 9.86 7.74 -12.05
C TYR A 101 10.85 8.33 -11.06
N THR A 102 12.09 8.54 -11.51
CA THR A 102 13.19 8.99 -10.65
C THR A 102 13.05 10.45 -10.26
N ASP A 103 13.61 10.80 -9.09
CA ASP A 103 13.72 12.19 -8.61
C ASP A 103 12.37 12.90 -8.48
N ARG A 104 11.34 12.17 -8.05
CA ARG A 104 10.00 12.69 -7.79
C ARG A 104 9.57 12.37 -6.38
N LYS A 105 8.83 13.27 -5.75
CA LYS A 105 8.14 12.96 -4.50
C LYS A 105 7.02 11.97 -4.78
N ILE A 106 6.90 10.98 -3.93
CA ILE A 106 5.90 9.93 -4.05
C ILE A 106 5.26 9.73 -2.67
N TRP A 107 3.93 9.74 -2.62
CA TRP A 107 3.19 9.42 -1.41
C TRP A 107 2.36 8.18 -1.69
N ILE A 108 2.31 7.27 -0.72
CA ILE A 108 1.58 6.01 -0.87
C ILE A 108 0.73 5.77 0.36
N GLU A 109 -0.57 5.59 0.14
CA GLU A 109 -1.50 5.11 1.16
C GLU A 109 -1.81 3.65 0.85
N VAL A 110 -1.71 2.80 1.87
CA VAL A 110 -2.15 1.41 1.80
C VAL A 110 -3.09 1.17 2.95
N SER A 111 -4.28 0.68 2.67
CA SER A 111 -5.28 0.41 3.70
C SER A 111 -5.87 -0.98 3.55
N GLU A 112 -6.36 -1.51 4.67
CA GLU A 112 -7.11 -2.76 4.74
C GLU A 112 -8.59 -2.42 4.66
N ASP A 113 -9.26 -2.88 3.60
CA ASP A 113 -10.70 -2.69 3.37
C ASP A 113 -11.13 -1.21 3.31
N GLY A 114 -10.19 -0.30 3.11
CA GLY A 114 -10.46 1.13 3.12
C GLY A 114 -10.77 1.71 4.51
N GLU A 115 -10.55 0.95 5.58
CA GLU A 115 -10.95 1.35 6.92
C GLU A 115 -9.78 1.80 7.79
N ASN A 116 -8.63 1.18 7.65
CA ASN A 116 -7.41 1.54 8.37
C ASN A 116 -6.19 1.22 7.53
N GLY A 117 -5.15 1.98 7.72
CA GLY A 117 -3.93 1.80 6.94
C GLY A 117 -2.87 2.82 7.30
N CYS A 118 -1.95 3.03 6.37
CA CYS A 118 -0.83 3.94 6.54
C CYS A 118 -0.73 4.90 5.36
N LEU A 119 -0.12 6.05 5.61
CA LEU A 119 0.36 6.97 4.58
C LEU A 119 1.85 7.13 4.76
N LYS A 120 2.62 6.89 3.70
CA LYS A 120 4.06 7.14 3.68
C LYS A 120 4.39 8.20 2.63
N GLN A 121 5.15 9.19 3.03
CA GLN A 121 5.56 10.31 2.19
C GLN A 121 7.06 10.20 1.93
N TYR A 122 7.41 9.93 0.69
CA TYR A 122 8.80 9.79 0.26
C TYR A 122 9.25 11.06 -0.45
N ALA A 123 10.34 11.61 0.01
CA ALA A 123 10.91 12.85 -0.56
C ALA A 123 11.69 12.58 -1.84
#